data_6e1d3ba0edb68c1c3a43aca3a62ebe8e
#
_entry.id   6e1d3ba0edb68c1c3a43aca3a62ebe8e
#
_cell.length_a   1.000
_cell.length_b   1.000
_cell.length_c   1.000
_cell.angle_alpha   90.00
_cell.angle_beta   90.00
_cell.angle_gamma   90.00
#
_symmetry.space_group_name_H-M   'P 1'
#
loop_
_entity.id
_entity.type
_entity.pdbx_description
1 polymer ?
#
loop_
_entity_poly.entity_id
_entity_poly.type
_entity_poly.pdbx_seq_one_letter_code
_entity_poly.pdbx_strand_id
1 'polypeptide(L)'
;MKYGSIAFVCRLFLGATLIIFSLNSSAFPQSPPLEIPFVKEWAASKHALRSAEPFNHWNKAGVIPKACSRCHSTSGFRDYIGADGSKAGSVEHEALVGEVISCVACHSKVTRKMTEVTFPSGKKVAKLGSEARCMTCHQGRASTVSVNKATANMPADKVSKKLKFINIHYRAAAATRYGTQAKGGYEYDSKTYSGLYLHDKHSTKC
;
A
#
# COMPACT_ATOMS: atom_id res chain seq x y z
N MET A 1 -7.92 39.50 96.32
CA MET A 1 -9.32 39.37 96.01
C MET A 1 -9.47 38.25 94.98
N LYS A 2 -10.24 37.23 95.40
CA LYS A 2 -10.43 35.97 94.69
C LYS A 2 -11.56 36.10 93.71
N TYR A 3 -11.42 35.62 92.50
CA TYR A 3 -12.54 35.15 91.68
C TYR A 3 -12.15 33.91 90.94
N GLY A 4 -12.95 32.86 91.18
CA GLY A 4 -12.80 31.53 90.57
C GLY A 4 -13.40 31.45 89.18
N SER A 5 -12.78 30.67 88.38
CA SER A 5 -13.28 30.35 87.07
C SER A 5 -13.88 28.95 87.04
N ILE A 6 -15.14 28.86 86.67
CA ILE A 6 -15.88 27.62 86.46
C ILE A 6 -15.64 27.20 85.02
N ALA A 7 -14.95 26.07 84.84
CA ALA A 7 -14.76 25.48 83.54
C ALA A 7 -16.01 24.66 83.15
N PHE A 8 -16.66 25.05 82.08
CA PHE A 8 -17.75 24.35 81.44
C PHE A 8 -17.18 23.42 80.35
N VAL A 9 -17.17 22.11 80.62
CA VAL A 9 -16.72 21.13 79.68
C VAL A 9 -17.89 20.74 78.76
N CYS A 10 -17.89 21.25 77.58
CA CYS A 10 -18.80 20.90 76.53
C CYS A 10 -18.19 19.74 75.71
N ARG A 11 -18.67 18.50 75.94
CA ARG A 11 -18.31 17.35 75.13
C ARG A 11 -19.15 17.34 73.84
N LEU A 12 -18.55 17.77 72.75
CA LEU A 12 -19.07 17.59 71.38
C LEU A 12 -18.78 16.15 70.96
N PHE A 13 -19.80 15.33 70.85
CA PHE A 13 -19.73 14.05 70.13
C PHE A 13 -19.79 14.34 68.62
N LEU A 14 -18.64 14.27 67.93
CA LEU A 14 -18.61 14.24 66.51
C LEU A 14 -18.84 12.79 66.07
N GLY A 15 -20.07 12.49 65.66
CA GLY A 15 -20.40 11.25 64.94
C GLY A 15 -19.88 11.34 63.50
N ALA A 16 -18.75 10.71 63.20
CA ALA A 16 -18.26 10.56 61.83
C ALA A 16 -19.07 9.45 61.14
N THR A 17 -20.07 9.84 60.38
CA THR A 17 -20.80 8.91 59.51
C THR A 17 -19.93 8.68 58.25
N LEU A 18 -19.23 7.53 58.22
CA LEU A 18 -18.51 7.07 57.05
C LEU A 18 -19.51 6.65 55.97
N ILE A 19 -19.79 7.49 54.99
CA ILE A 19 -20.55 7.11 53.81
C ILE A 19 -19.60 6.36 52.91
N ILE A 20 -19.68 5.03 52.91
CA ILE A 20 -18.99 4.14 51.97
C ILE A 20 -19.71 4.28 50.61
N PHE A 21 -19.17 5.12 49.73
CA PHE A 21 -19.59 5.17 48.32
C PHE A 21 -19.06 3.90 47.65
N SER A 22 -19.90 2.88 47.55
CA SER A 22 -19.61 1.71 46.72
C SER A 22 -19.59 2.15 45.26
N LEU A 23 -18.41 2.41 44.71
CA LEU A 23 -18.21 2.59 43.28
C LEU A 23 -18.49 1.25 42.58
N ASN A 24 -19.73 1.03 42.19
CA ASN A 24 -20.07 -0.01 41.26
C ASN A 24 -19.42 0.36 39.92
N SER A 25 -18.18 -0.08 39.71
CA SER A 25 -17.55 -0.06 38.39
C SER A 25 -18.33 -1.01 37.49
N SER A 26 -19.29 -0.47 36.75
CA SER A 26 -19.92 -1.20 35.66
C SER A 26 -18.82 -1.52 34.66
N ALA A 27 -18.30 -2.74 34.69
CA ALA A 27 -17.40 -3.24 33.68
C ALA A 27 -18.20 -3.24 32.38
N PHE A 28 -17.92 -2.27 31.53
CA PHE A 28 -18.44 -2.31 30.16
C PHE A 28 -17.95 -3.61 29.52
N PRO A 29 -18.83 -4.42 28.91
CA PRO A 29 -18.40 -5.59 28.19
C PRO A 29 -17.41 -5.15 27.10
N GLN A 30 -16.17 -5.52 27.27
CA GLN A 30 -15.16 -5.32 26.23
C GLN A 30 -15.58 -6.18 25.06
N SER A 31 -15.93 -5.53 23.95
CA SER A 31 -16.13 -6.24 22.69
C SER A 31 -14.86 -7.06 22.41
N PRO A 32 -14.99 -8.32 22.00
CA PRO A 32 -13.81 -9.11 21.65
C PRO A 32 -12.97 -8.35 20.63
N PRO A 33 -11.63 -8.45 20.70
CA PRO A 33 -10.75 -7.79 19.75
C PRO A 33 -11.21 -8.11 18.32
N LEU A 34 -11.35 -7.09 17.48
CA LEU A 34 -11.70 -7.29 16.09
C LEU A 34 -10.59 -8.10 15.43
N GLU A 35 -10.84 -9.38 15.20
CA GLU A 35 -9.89 -10.23 14.47
C GLU A 35 -9.92 -9.83 13.00
N ILE A 36 -8.86 -9.15 12.55
CA ILE A 36 -8.69 -8.79 11.15
C ILE A 36 -8.14 -10.02 10.44
N PRO A 37 -8.87 -10.60 9.48
CA PRO A 37 -8.41 -11.81 8.80
C PRO A 37 -7.14 -11.54 8.00
N PHE A 38 -6.29 -12.57 7.87
CA PHE A 38 -5.05 -12.57 7.07
C PHE A 38 -3.95 -11.60 7.52
N VAL A 39 -4.00 -11.05 8.73
CA VAL A 39 -2.93 -10.20 9.27
C VAL A 39 -1.62 -10.97 9.41
N LYS A 40 -1.68 -12.24 9.81
CA LYS A 40 -0.49 -13.10 9.94
C LYS A 40 0.17 -13.35 8.60
N GLU A 41 -0.63 -13.66 7.57
CA GLU A 41 -0.17 -13.88 6.20
C GLU A 41 0.44 -12.61 5.61
N TRP A 42 -0.19 -11.45 5.81
CA TRP A 42 0.38 -10.18 5.41
C TRP A 42 1.70 -9.91 6.13
N ALA A 43 1.76 -10.06 7.44
CA ALA A 43 2.96 -9.80 8.24
C ALA A 43 4.14 -10.72 7.85
N ALA A 44 3.85 -11.95 7.40
CA ALA A 44 4.85 -12.89 6.89
C ALA A 44 5.22 -12.62 5.42
N SER A 45 4.50 -11.76 4.72
CA SER A 45 4.71 -11.47 3.29
C SER A 45 5.84 -10.46 3.05
N LYS A 46 6.35 -10.45 1.81
CA LYS A 46 7.32 -9.42 1.39
C LYS A 46 6.73 -8.01 1.36
N HIS A 47 5.41 -7.85 1.29
CA HIS A 47 4.75 -6.55 1.35
C HIS A 47 4.91 -5.87 2.73
N ALA A 48 5.04 -6.64 3.80
CA ALA A 48 5.25 -6.13 5.16
C ALA A 48 6.75 -6.03 5.56
N LEU A 49 7.65 -6.63 4.78
CA LEU A 49 9.06 -6.73 5.14
C LEU A 49 9.82 -5.43 4.86
N ARG A 50 9.85 -4.54 5.85
CA ARG A 50 10.50 -3.23 5.77
C ARG A 50 12.00 -3.30 5.40
N SER A 51 12.70 -4.37 5.76
CA SER A 51 14.10 -4.60 5.43
C SER A 51 14.32 -5.11 4.00
N ALA A 52 13.26 -5.41 3.25
CA ALA A 52 13.40 -5.82 1.86
C ALA A 52 13.85 -4.66 0.98
N GLU A 53 14.68 -4.95 -0.01
CA GLU A 53 15.25 -3.97 -0.96
C GLU A 53 14.21 -2.98 -1.53
N PRO A 54 12.99 -3.39 -1.91
CA PRO A 54 11.99 -2.46 -2.41
C PRO A 54 11.57 -1.36 -1.43
N PHE A 55 11.82 -1.52 -0.13
CA PHE A 55 11.41 -0.58 0.91
C PHE A 55 12.58 0.11 1.62
N ASN A 56 13.80 -0.38 1.45
CA ASN A 56 14.98 0.20 2.07
C ASN A 56 15.95 0.87 1.08
N HIS A 57 15.74 0.70 -0.21
CA HIS A 57 16.58 1.22 -1.30
C HIS A 57 16.90 2.72 -1.17
N TRP A 58 15.93 3.50 -0.72
CA TRP A 58 16.06 4.96 -0.58
C TRP A 58 16.38 5.44 0.83
N ASN A 59 16.68 4.56 1.77
CA ASN A 59 16.92 4.96 3.17
C ASN A 59 17.98 6.04 3.32
N LYS A 60 19.03 6.02 2.49
CA LYS A 60 20.07 7.06 2.50
C LYS A 60 19.59 8.40 1.93
N ALA A 61 18.63 8.38 1.02
CA ALA A 61 18.06 9.59 0.44
C ALA A 61 16.96 10.21 1.29
N GLY A 62 16.38 9.46 2.23
CA GLY A 62 15.31 9.92 3.11
C GLY A 62 13.92 9.97 2.49
N VAL A 63 13.83 9.89 1.16
CA VAL A 63 12.56 9.94 0.40
C VAL A 63 12.55 8.94 -0.75
N ILE A 64 11.38 8.45 -1.09
CA ILE A 64 11.12 7.62 -2.26
C ILE A 64 10.61 8.54 -3.37
N PRO A 65 11.31 8.65 -4.52
CA PRO A 65 10.91 9.55 -5.59
C PRO A 65 9.51 9.25 -6.13
N LYS A 66 8.80 10.27 -6.61
CA LYS A 66 7.44 10.15 -7.20
C LYS A 66 7.32 9.01 -8.21
N ALA A 67 8.32 8.85 -9.09
CA ALA A 67 8.33 7.80 -10.12
C ALA A 67 8.38 6.37 -9.55
N CYS A 68 8.73 6.21 -8.27
CA CYS A 68 8.92 4.94 -7.59
C CYS A 68 7.87 4.68 -6.51
N SER A 69 7.39 5.75 -5.85
CA SER A 69 6.57 5.66 -4.64
C SER A 69 5.22 4.97 -4.87
N ARG A 70 4.63 5.05 -6.06
CA ARG A 70 3.41 4.28 -6.41
C ARG A 70 3.48 2.80 -6.03
N CYS A 71 4.65 2.19 -6.18
CA CYS A 71 4.83 0.75 -5.98
C CYS A 71 5.63 0.43 -4.70
N HIS A 72 6.34 1.41 -4.15
CA HIS A 72 7.29 1.20 -3.05
C HIS A 72 6.87 1.86 -1.74
N SER A 73 5.65 2.43 -1.68
CA SER A 73 5.06 2.96 -0.45
C SER A 73 3.54 2.86 -0.46
N THR A 74 2.94 2.84 0.71
CA THR A 74 1.48 2.92 0.87
C THR A 74 0.96 4.31 0.49
N SER A 75 1.65 5.37 0.92
CA SER A 75 1.27 6.75 0.64
C SER A 75 1.31 7.04 -0.86
N GLY A 76 2.39 6.70 -1.55
CA GLY A 76 2.52 6.91 -2.99
C GLY A 76 1.53 6.08 -3.82
N PHE A 77 1.17 4.87 -3.37
CA PHE A 77 0.10 4.11 -4.02
C PHE A 77 -1.25 4.81 -3.87
N ARG A 78 -1.57 5.30 -2.67
CA ARG A 78 -2.83 6.01 -2.38
C ARG A 78 -2.93 7.32 -3.14
N ASP A 79 -1.82 8.07 -3.23
CA ASP A 79 -1.69 9.26 -4.06
C ASP A 79 -1.99 8.90 -5.54
N TYR A 80 -1.31 7.92 -6.10
CA TYR A 80 -1.53 7.49 -7.49
C TYR A 80 -2.98 7.11 -7.82
N ILE A 81 -3.70 6.49 -6.90
CA ILE A 81 -5.11 6.10 -7.14
C ILE A 81 -6.12 7.16 -6.69
N GLY A 82 -5.68 8.30 -6.17
CA GLY A 82 -6.55 9.37 -5.65
C GLY A 82 -7.26 9.01 -4.33
N ALA A 83 -6.71 8.06 -3.55
CA ALA A 83 -7.34 7.61 -2.30
C ALA A 83 -7.04 8.53 -1.11
N ASP A 84 -6.18 9.50 -1.28
CA ASP A 84 -5.84 10.57 -0.31
C ASP A 84 -6.47 11.93 -0.67
N GLY A 85 -7.19 12.00 -1.80
CA GLY A 85 -7.81 13.22 -2.31
C GLY A 85 -7.07 13.84 -3.50
N SER A 86 -5.89 13.31 -3.87
CA SER A 86 -5.12 13.73 -5.04
C SER A 86 -5.80 13.32 -6.35
N LYS A 87 -5.26 13.79 -7.48
CA LYS A 87 -5.74 13.41 -8.82
C LYS A 87 -5.26 12.00 -9.17
N ALA A 88 -6.19 11.08 -9.40
CA ALA A 88 -5.84 9.73 -9.82
C ALA A 88 -5.07 9.70 -11.15
N GLY A 89 -4.09 8.80 -11.24
CA GLY A 89 -3.28 8.53 -12.44
C GLY A 89 -1.87 9.13 -12.41
N SER A 90 -1.56 9.96 -11.43
CA SER A 90 -0.21 10.51 -11.21
C SER A 90 0.14 10.49 -9.73
N VAL A 91 1.42 10.45 -9.40
CA VAL A 91 1.90 10.67 -8.04
C VAL A 91 2.30 12.13 -7.91
N GLU A 92 1.68 12.83 -6.98
CA GLU A 92 1.90 14.27 -6.78
C GLU A 92 3.04 14.56 -5.78
N HIS A 93 3.31 13.62 -4.87
CA HIS A 93 4.28 13.79 -3.79
C HIS A 93 5.30 12.65 -3.72
N GLU A 94 6.49 12.96 -3.22
CA GLU A 94 7.45 11.95 -2.81
C GLU A 94 6.93 11.26 -1.53
N ALA A 95 7.26 9.99 -1.35
CA ALA A 95 6.91 9.27 -0.13
C ALA A 95 8.10 9.25 0.83
N LEU A 96 7.83 9.25 2.12
CA LEU A 96 8.87 9.04 3.13
C LEU A 96 9.36 7.60 3.12
N VAL A 97 10.65 7.40 3.39
CA VAL A 97 11.20 6.07 3.59
C VAL A 97 10.64 5.42 4.85
N GLY A 98 10.77 4.10 4.92
CA GLY A 98 10.30 3.34 6.08
C GLY A 98 8.85 2.89 5.99
N GLU A 99 8.15 3.19 4.92
CA GLU A 99 6.85 2.60 4.61
C GLU A 99 6.98 1.18 4.03
N VAL A 100 5.88 0.46 4.06
CA VAL A 100 5.67 -0.84 3.40
C VAL A 100 4.33 -0.79 2.68
N ILE A 101 3.92 -1.86 2.00
CA ILE A 101 2.57 -1.93 1.43
C ILE A 101 1.62 -2.43 2.52
N SER A 102 0.92 -1.51 3.17
CA SER A 102 0.01 -1.80 4.28
C SER A 102 -1.41 -2.15 3.81
N CYS A 103 -2.24 -2.58 4.75
CA CYS A 103 -3.62 -3.00 4.48
C CYS A 103 -4.43 -1.96 3.70
N VAL A 104 -4.25 -0.67 4.00
CA VAL A 104 -5.02 0.42 3.37
C VAL A 104 -4.64 0.68 1.91
N ALA A 105 -3.47 0.21 1.45
CA ALA A 105 -3.13 0.22 0.03
C ALA A 105 -4.11 -0.67 -0.76
N CYS A 106 -4.43 -1.86 -0.23
CA CYS A 106 -5.32 -2.81 -0.89
C CYS A 106 -6.79 -2.71 -0.47
N HIS A 107 -7.07 -2.16 0.73
CA HIS A 107 -8.38 -2.13 1.37
C HIS A 107 -8.90 -0.70 1.60
N SER A 108 -8.95 0.12 0.55
CA SER A 108 -9.57 1.45 0.58
C SER A 108 -10.92 1.47 -0.18
N LYS A 109 -11.69 2.55 -0.01
CA LYS A 109 -12.93 2.74 -0.79
C LYS A 109 -12.64 2.79 -2.30
N VAL A 110 -11.50 3.35 -2.70
CA VAL A 110 -11.08 3.46 -4.11
C VAL A 110 -10.67 2.09 -4.64
N THR A 111 -9.77 1.38 -3.96
CA THR A 111 -9.27 0.07 -4.42
C THR A 111 -10.34 -0.99 -4.54
N ARG A 112 -11.39 -0.93 -3.71
CA ARG A 112 -12.54 -1.85 -3.82
C ARG A 112 -13.36 -1.66 -5.10
N LYS A 113 -13.27 -0.49 -5.73
CA LYS A 113 -13.98 -0.17 -6.98
C LYS A 113 -13.09 -0.37 -8.23
N MET A 114 -11.80 -0.61 -8.06
CA MET A 114 -10.88 -0.83 -9.18
C MET A 114 -11.19 -2.14 -9.88
N THR A 115 -11.40 -2.08 -11.18
CA THR A 115 -11.69 -3.26 -12.03
C THR A 115 -10.83 -3.30 -13.29
N GLU A 116 -10.01 -2.31 -13.49
CA GLU A 116 -9.15 -2.17 -14.68
C GLU A 116 -7.80 -1.52 -14.33
N VAL A 117 -6.82 -1.74 -15.18
CA VAL A 117 -5.49 -1.13 -15.08
C VAL A 117 -5.00 -0.75 -16.47
N THR A 118 -4.39 0.43 -16.60
CA THR A 118 -3.66 0.83 -17.80
C THR A 118 -2.19 0.47 -17.62
N PHE A 119 -1.69 -0.38 -18.49
CA PHE A 119 -0.30 -0.85 -18.50
C PHE A 119 0.65 0.20 -19.09
N PRO A 120 1.98 0.09 -18.88
CA PRO A 120 2.98 1.03 -19.45
C PRO A 120 2.95 1.15 -20.97
N SER A 121 2.38 0.16 -21.64
CA SER A 121 2.12 0.17 -23.09
C SER A 121 0.97 1.09 -23.52
N GLY A 122 0.21 1.64 -22.57
CA GLY A 122 -1.06 2.32 -22.82
C GLY A 122 -2.25 1.37 -22.98
N LYS A 123 -2.03 0.05 -22.98
CA LYS A 123 -3.14 -0.92 -23.05
C LYS A 123 -3.87 -0.98 -21.74
N LYS A 124 -5.21 -0.86 -21.83
CA LYS A 124 -6.12 -1.02 -20.71
C LYS A 124 -6.61 -2.46 -20.66
N VAL A 125 -6.45 -3.11 -19.52
CA VAL A 125 -7.03 -4.42 -19.24
C VAL A 125 -8.13 -4.24 -18.22
N ALA A 126 -9.33 -4.67 -18.56
CA ALA A 126 -10.53 -4.52 -17.74
C ALA A 126 -11.03 -5.87 -17.21
N LYS A 127 -12.09 -5.82 -16.40
CA LYS A 127 -12.73 -6.99 -15.77
C LYS A 127 -11.79 -7.75 -14.82
N LEU A 128 -10.85 -7.05 -14.21
CA LEU A 128 -9.83 -7.63 -13.33
C LEU A 128 -10.35 -7.91 -11.91
N GLY A 129 -11.50 -7.33 -11.55
CA GLY A 129 -12.00 -7.43 -10.18
C GLY A 129 -10.95 -6.98 -9.16
N SER A 130 -10.79 -7.74 -8.10
CA SER A 130 -9.84 -7.41 -7.01
C SER A 130 -8.37 -7.43 -7.44
N GLU A 131 -8.01 -8.04 -8.55
CA GLU A 131 -6.63 -8.11 -9.04
C GLU A 131 -6.12 -6.76 -9.56
N ALA A 132 -7.01 -5.85 -9.96
CA ALA A 132 -6.63 -4.53 -10.46
C ALA A 132 -5.66 -3.79 -9.51
N ARG A 133 -5.89 -3.88 -8.20
CA ARG A 133 -5.01 -3.27 -7.19
C ARG A 133 -3.61 -3.88 -7.16
N CYS A 134 -3.50 -5.21 -7.35
CA CYS A 134 -2.23 -5.91 -7.41
C CYS A 134 -1.46 -5.50 -8.67
N MET A 135 -2.17 -5.50 -9.80
CA MET A 135 -1.58 -5.22 -11.10
C MET A 135 -1.09 -3.79 -11.25
N THR A 136 -1.64 -2.85 -10.49
CA THR A 136 -1.18 -1.46 -10.50
C THR A 136 0.31 -1.33 -10.15
N CYS A 137 0.83 -2.19 -9.26
CA CYS A 137 2.26 -2.25 -8.94
C CYS A 137 3.00 -3.32 -9.74
N HIS A 138 2.37 -4.48 -9.99
CA HIS A 138 3.01 -5.61 -10.66
C HIS A 138 2.97 -5.58 -12.19
N GLN A 139 2.54 -4.47 -12.79
CA GLN A 139 2.52 -4.27 -14.25
C GLN A 139 3.87 -3.93 -14.88
N GLY A 140 4.88 -3.65 -14.07
CA GLY A 140 6.14 -3.11 -14.57
C GLY A 140 6.07 -1.60 -14.83
N ARG A 141 7.15 -1.05 -15.42
CA ARG A 141 7.28 0.39 -15.70
C ARG A 141 7.72 0.71 -17.14
N ALA A 142 8.03 -0.30 -17.93
CA ALA A 142 8.39 -0.19 -19.33
C ALA A 142 7.64 -1.24 -20.15
N SER A 143 7.66 -1.10 -21.48
CA SER A 143 6.93 -1.96 -22.40
C SER A 143 7.57 -1.91 -23.79
N THR A 144 6.98 -2.62 -24.75
CA THR A 144 7.32 -2.51 -26.18
C THR A 144 7.34 -1.05 -26.65
N VAL A 145 6.41 -0.21 -26.17
CA VAL A 145 6.35 1.22 -26.51
C VAL A 145 7.61 1.96 -26.04
N SER A 146 8.14 1.59 -24.88
CA SER A 146 9.39 2.18 -24.35
C SER A 146 10.58 1.85 -25.24
N VAL A 147 10.66 0.62 -25.75
CA VAL A 147 11.71 0.20 -26.68
C VAL A 147 11.57 0.93 -28.00
N ASN A 148 10.37 0.94 -28.59
CA ASN A 148 10.11 1.61 -29.87
C ASN A 148 10.45 3.10 -29.80
N LYS A 149 10.10 3.78 -28.69
CA LYS A 149 10.48 5.18 -28.48
C LYS A 149 11.99 5.38 -28.42
N ALA A 150 12.71 4.50 -27.75
CA ALA A 150 14.16 4.60 -27.62
C ALA A 150 14.91 4.29 -28.93
N THR A 151 14.31 3.50 -29.83
CA THR A 151 14.90 3.06 -31.11
C THR A 151 14.34 3.78 -32.32
N ALA A 152 13.39 4.69 -32.19
CA ALA A 152 12.63 5.30 -33.27
C ALA A 152 13.51 5.93 -34.39
N ASN A 153 14.69 6.43 -34.03
CA ASN A 153 15.61 7.06 -34.97
C ASN A 153 16.89 6.23 -35.19
N MET A 154 16.82 4.92 -34.96
CA MET A 154 17.96 4.03 -35.12
C MET A 154 17.72 3.08 -36.31
N PRO A 155 18.71 2.82 -37.17
CA PRO A 155 18.61 1.75 -38.15
C PRO A 155 18.41 0.40 -37.46
N ALA A 156 17.50 -0.43 -37.96
CA ALA A 156 17.08 -1.68 -37.33
C ALA A 156 18.25 -2.65 -37.06
N ASP A 157 19.16 -2.76 -38.00
CA ASP A 157 20.26 -3.73 -37.99
C ASP A 157 21.60 -3.14 -37.53
N LYS A 158 21.59 -1.91 -36.97
CA LYS A 158 22.82 -1.25 -36.55
C LYS A 158 22.95 -1.22 -35.03
N VAL A 159 24.04 -1.80 -34.52
CA VAL A 159 24.38 -1.72 -33.10
C VAL A 159 24.59 -0.25 -32.69
N SER A 160 23.94 0.16 -31.64
CA SER A 160 24.07 1.50 -31.05
C SER A 160 24.60 1.44 -29.62
N LYS A 161 25.78 2.04 -29.40
CA LYS A 161 26.35 2.22 -28.04
C LYS A 161 25.52 3.19 -27.16
N LYS A 162 24.60 3.96 -27.75
CA LYS A 162 23.73 4.91 -27.06
C LYS A 162 22.50 4.24 -26.49
N LEU A 163 22.10 3.07 -27.00
CA LEU A 163 20.94 2.33 -26.48
C LEU A 163 21.30 1.68 -25.17
N LYS A 164 20.55 2.04 -24.15
CA LYS A 164 20.67 1.46 -22.79
C LYS A 164 19.61 0.39 -22.59
N PHE A 165 19.88 -0.54 -21.69
CA PHE A 165 18.93 -1.56 -21.30
C PHE A 165 17.64 -0.94 -20.76
N ILE A 166 16.51 -1.31 -21.36
CA ILE A 166 15.17 -0.87 -20.93
C ILE A 166 14.59 -1.97 -20.06
N ASN A 167 14.62 -1.73 -18.75
CA ASN A 167 14.16 -2.69 -17.77
C ASN A 167 12.66 -2.53 -17.51
N ILE A 168 11.88 -3.57 -17.80
CA ILE A 168 10.45 -3.64 -17.43
C ILE A 168 10.24 -3.54 -15.93
N HIS A 169 11.24 -3.81 -15.16
CA HIS A 169 11.29 -3.91 -13.70
C HIS A 169 11.10 -5.33 -13.17
N TYR A 170 11.53 -5.54 -11.93
CA TYR A 170 11.45 -6.84 -11.28
C TYR A 170 10.01 -7.16 -10.89
N ARG A 171 9.66 -8.45 -10.89
CA ARG A 171 8.35 -8.97 -10.46
C ARG A 171 7.16 -8.32 -11.20
N ALA A 172 7.33 -8.03 -12.48
CA ALA A 172 6.27 -7.55 -13.36
C ALA A 172 5.30 -8.70 -13.75
N ALA A 173 4.79 -9.43 -12.75
CA ALA A 173 4.00 -10.63 -12.92
C ALA A 173 2.72 -10.39 -13.74
N ALA A 174 2.09 -9.23 -13.57
CA ALA A 174 0.90 -8.88 -14.33
C ALA A 174 1.21 -8.69 -15.82
N ALA A 175 2.32 -8.04 -16.17
CA ALA A 175 2.75 -7.92 -17.57
C ALA A 175 3.02 -9.29 -18.21
N THR A 176 3.66 -10.19 -17.48
CA THR A 176 3.90 -11.56 -17.93
C THR A 176 2.59 -12.31 -18.12
N ARG A 177 1.69 -12.27 -17.13
CA ARG A 177 0.40 -12.98 -17.19
C ARG A 177 -0.46 -12.55 -18.37
N TYR A 178 -0.54 -11.26 -18.65
CA TYR A 178 -1.39 -10.73 -19.71
C TYR A 178 -0.71 -10.72 -21.08
N GLY A 179 0.60 -10.96 -21.18
CA GLY A 179 1.31 -11.11 -22.43
C GLY A 179 0.99 -10.01 -23.44
N THR A 180 0.57 -10.36 -24.65
CA THR A 180 0.22 -9.40 -25.69
C THR A 180 -1.00 -8.53 -25.37
N GLN A 181 -1.88 -8.94 -24.45
CA GLN A 181 -2.99 -8.09 -24.01
C GLN A 181 -2.50 -6.85 -23.28
N ALA A 182 -1.41 -6.98 -22.52
CA ALA A 182 -0.74 -5.89 -21.83
C ALA A 182 0.37 -5.24 -22.64
N LYS A 183 0.87 -5.88 -23.69
CA LYS A 183 2.06 -5.50 -24.46
C LYS A 183 3.24 -5.16 -23.55
N GLY A 184 3.46 -5.98 -22.52
CA GLY A 184 4.53 -5.76 -21.56
C GLY A 184 5.91 -6.08 -22.08
N GLY A 185 6.03 -7.14 -22.88
CA GLY A 185 7.26 -7.52 -23.58
C GLY A 185 7.41 -6.82 -24.93
N TYR A 186 8.57 -6.96 -25.55
CA TYR A 186 8.78 -6.51 -26.91
C TYR A 186 8.07 -7.43 -27.90
N GLU A 187 7.36 -6.87 -28.85
CA GLU A 187 6.67 -7.58 -29.90
C GLU A 187 7.18 -7.10 -31.27
N TYR A 188 7.68 -8.04 -32.06
CA TYR A 188 8.12 -7.76 -33.44
C TYR A 188 6.93 -7.62 -34.37
N ASP A 189 7.02 -6.74 -35.35
CA ASP A 189 6.03 -6.60 -36.39
C ASP A 189 5.85 -7.92 -37.15
N SER A 190 4.64 -8.18 -37.64
CA SER A 190 4.27 -9.39 -38.37
C SER A 190 4.38 -10.72 -37.59
N LYS A 191 4.65 -10.68 -36.29
CA LYS A 191 4.63 -11.89 -35.44
C LYS A 191 3.36 -11.93 -34.57
N THR A 192 2.90 -13.14 -34.30
CA THR A 192 1.77 -13.38 -33.40
C THR A 192 2.28 -13.77 -32.03
N TYR A 193 1.71 -13.18 -31.00
CA TYR A 193 2.07 -13.42 -29.61
C TYR A 193 0.88 -13.86 -28.81
N SER A 194 1.11 -14.74 -27.85
CA SER A 194 0.07 -15.22 -26.95
C SER A 194 -0.21 -14.21 -25.84
N GLY A 195 -1.45 -14.15 -25.41
CA GLY A 195 -1.88 -13.34 -24.26
C GLY A 195 -2.61 -14.19 -23.24
N LEU A 196 -2.64 -13.72 -22.02
CA LEU A 196 -3.26 -14.34 -20.87
C LEU A 196 -2.74 -15.76 -20.57
N TYR A 197 -1.62 -15.80 -19.86
CA TYR A 197 -1.05 -17.05 -19.37
C TYR A 197 -1.67 -17.39 -18.01
N LEU A 198 -2.20 -18.58 -17.90
CA LEU A 198 -2.74 -19.15 -16.66
C LEU A 198 -1.84 -20.29 -16.22
N HIS A 199 -1.28 -20.19 -15.01
CA HIS A 199 -0.45 -21.26 -14.46
C HIS A 199 -1.29 -22.48 -14.02
N ASP A 200 -2.51 -22.23 -13.54
CA ASP A 200 -3.43 -23.23 -13.06
C ASP A 200 -4.86 -22.76 -13.24
N LYS A 201 -5.77 -23.70 -13.52
CA LYS A 201 -7.21 -23.43 -13.61
C LYS A 201 -7.80 -22.91 -12.29
N HIS A 202 -7.15 -23.18 -11.16
CA HIS A 202 -7.58 -22.82 -9.81
C HIS A 202 -6.83 -21.60 -9.24
N SER A 203 -5.66 -21.29 -9.76
CA SER A 203 -4.84 -20.15 -9.35
C SER A 203 -5.18 -18.92 -10.18
N THR A 204 -6.32 -18.35 -9.94
CA THR A 204 -6.83 -17.24 -10.75
C THR A 204 -6.47 -15.86 -10.20
N LYS A 205 -5.78 -15.79 -9.07
CA LYS A 205 -5.55 -14.50 -8.38
C LYS A 205 -4.06 -14.29 -8.09
N CYS A 206 -3.64 -13.06 -8.26
CA CYS A 206 -2.32 -12.60 -7.82
C CYS A 206 -2.20 -12.65 -6.30
#